data_223767a87ad79fe9e749fa8b63a42800
#
_entry.id   223767a87ad79fe9e749fa8b63a42800
#
_cell.length_a   1.000
_cell.length_b   1.000
_cell.length_c   1.000
_cell.angle_alpha   90.00
_cell.angle_beta   90.00
_cell.angle_gamma   90.00
#
_symmetry.space_group_name_H-M   'P 1'
#
loop_
_entity.id
_entity.type
_entity.pdbx_description
1 polymer ?
#
loop_
_entity_poly.entity_id
_entity_poly.type
_entity_poly.pdbx_seq_one_letter_code
_entity_poly.pdbx_strand_id
1 'polypeptide(L)'
;MQRVEILRLEDLVLWTENPRDPIDKDASDQDIVDRALLDKSAKWTLPKLAREMGEYYDFSELPTVVFHGDKPIVYDGNRRIILAKIYHGLVDVDRNIPYLPFIPQEIPCNVCDREIALKNILRKHGNSGSWTTLDRDWFLHNIMGEDMSTFLMLEEKTGLISANPCLNKRFVKEEI
;
A
#
# COMPACT_ATOMS: atom_id res chain seq x y z
N MET A 1 12.08 13.06 -10.72
CA MET A 1 13.45 12.62 -10.31
C MET A 1 13.33 11.64 -9.15
N GLN A 2 14.19 10.67 -9.10
CA GLN A 2 14.25 9.70 -7.99
C GLN A 2 15.59 9.82 -7.27
N ARG A 3 15.56 9.66 -5.94
CA ARG A 3 16.78 9.57 -5.13
C ARG A 3 16.55 8.64 -3.94
N VAL A 4 17.63 8.02 -3.47
CA VAL A 4 17.59 7.28 -2.21
C VAL A 4 17.93 8.23 -1.08
N GLU A 5 17.07 8.28 -0.08
CA GLU A 5 17.24 9.14 1.09
C GLU A 5 16.90 8.34 2.35
N ILE A 6 17.70 8.50 3.39
CA ILE A 6 17.44 7.87 4.69
C ILE A 6 16.47 8.77 5.47
N LEU A 7 15.31 8.25 5.81
CA LEU A 7 14.27 8.97 6.53
C LEU A 7 14.00 8.33 7.89
N ARG A 8 13.66 9.17 8.87
CA ARG A 8 13.28 8.70 10.20
C ARG A 8 11.89 8.11 10.15
N LEU A 9 11.74 6.94 10.73
CA LEU A 9 10.46 6.22 10.74
C LEU A 9 9.32 7.05 11.37
N GLU A 10 9.64 7.83 12.41
CA GLU A 10 8.65 8.69 13.07
C GLU A 10 8.11 9.81 12.19
N ASP A 11 8.87 10.23 11.16
CA ASP A 11 8.46 11.28 10.24
C ASP A 11 7.63 10.73 9.07
N LEU A 12 7.73 9.44 8.77
CA LEU A 12 6.98 8.82 7.68
C LEU A 12 5.49 8.79 7.98
N VAL A 13 4.69 9.21 7.01
CA VAL A 13 3.23 9.26 7.10
C VAL A 13 2.62 8.19 6.20
N LEU A 14 1.70 7.42 6.74
CA LEU A 14 0.98 6.41 5.96
C LEU A 14 0.03 7.05 4.96
N TRP A 15 -0.13 6.43 3.81
CA TRP A 15 -0.94 6.97 2.72
C TRP A 15 -2.43 6.67 2.88
N THR A 16 -3.24 7.70 3.03
CA THR A 16 -4.69 7.57 3.17
C THR A 16 -5.39 7.13 1.88
N GLU A 17 -4.85 7.51 0.73
CA GLU A 17 -5.36 7.12 -0.59
C GLU A 17 -4.79 5.77 -1.08
N ASN A 18 -4.22 4.97 -0.19
CA ASN A 18 -3.66 3.68 -0.54
C ASN A 18 -4.69 2.79 -1.25
N PRO A 19 -4.43 2.37 -2.50
CA PRO A 19 -5.38 1.58 -3.28
C PRO A 19 -5.77 0.25 -2.63
N ARG A 20 -4.94 -0.26 -1.72
CA ARG A 20 -5.24 -1.46 -0.95
C ARG A 20 -6.50 -1.31 -0.10
N ASP A 21 -6.64 -0.17 0.55
CA ASP A 21 -7.77 0.12 1.43
C ASP A 21 -7.87 1.64 1.67
N PRO A 22 -8.44 2.40 0.73
CA PRO A 22 -8.55 3.84 0.87
C PRO A 22 -9.37 4.23 2.11
N ILE A 23 -8.92 5.27 2.78
CA ILE A 23 -9.59 5.83 3.97
C ILE A 23 -9.73 7.34 3.79
N ASP A 24 -10.47 8.00 4.68
CA ASP A 24 -10.60 9.45 4.69
C ASP A 24 -9.22 10.12 4.67
N LYS A 25 -9.06 11.14 3.84
CA LYS A 25 -7.80 11.87 3.66
C LYS A 25 -7.27 12.50 4.95
N ASP A 26 -8.14 12.78 5.92
CA ASP A 26 -7.79 13.36 7.22
C ASP A 26 -7.49 12.30 8.29
N ALA A 27 -7.55 11.01 7.94
CA ALA A 27 -7.24 9.93 8.86
C ALA A 27 -5.78 9.98 9.31
N SER A 28 -5.55 9.65 10.58
CA SER A 28 -4.21 9.54 11.15
C SER A 28 -3.56 8.21 10.84
N ASP A 29 -2.25 8.11 11.10
CA ASP A 29 -1.55 6.82 11.04
C ASP A 29 -2.21 5.79 11.97
N GLN A 30 -2.64 6.20 13.16
CA GLN A 30 -3.33 5.32 14.11
C GLN A 30 -4.63 4.76 13.52
N ASP A 31 -5.42 5.60 12.84
CA ASP A 31 -6.66 5.16 12.20
C ASP A 31 -6.38 4.12 11.11
N ILE A 32 -5.34 4.31 10.32
CA ILE A 32 -4.92 3.35 9.30
C ILE A 32 -4.45 2.04 9.92
N VAL A 33 -3.65 2.10 10.98
CA VAL A 33 -3.17 0.92 11.70
C VAL A 33 -4.31 0.14 12.32
N ASP A 34 -5.25 0.81 12.99
CA ASP A 34 -6.42 0.18 13.60
C ASP A 34 -7.25 -0.56 12.55
N ARG A 35 -7.49 0.08 11.42
CA ARG A 35 -8.22 -0.53 10.30
C ARG A 35 -7.47 -1.72 9.70
N ALA A 36 -6.16 -1.59 9.53
CA ALA A 36 -5.31 -2.67 9.00
C ALA A 36 -5.25 -3.89 9.93
N LEU A 37 -5.28 -3.68 11.23
CA LEU A 37 -5.30 -4.77 12.22
C LEU A 37 -6.65 -5.45 12.31
N LEU A 38 -7.76 -4.73 12.16
CA LEU A 38 -9.09 -5.34 12.06
C LEU A 38 -9.22 -6.19 10.80
N ASP A 39 -8.71 -5.68 9.69
CA ASP A 39 -8.57 -6.34 8.39
C ASP A 39 -9.78 -7.18 7.98
N LYS A 40 -10.98 -6.61 8.08
CA LYS A 40 -12.26 -7.30 7.82
C LYS A 40 -12.33 -7.98 6.46
N SER A 41 -11.61 -7.46 5.47
CA SER A 41 -11.60 -7.95 4.09
C SER A 41 -10.31 -8.70 3.71
N ALA A 42 -9.48 -9.03 4.67
CA ALA A 42 -8.19 -9.70 4.47
C ALA A 42 -7.28 -9.00 3.42
N LYS A 43 -7.28 -7.67 3.42
CA LYS A 43 -6.50 -6.86 2.48
C LYS A 43 -5.08 -6.61 2.94
N TRP A 44 -4.87 -6.51 4.23
CA TRP A 44 -3.58 -6.11 4.81
C TRP A 44 -2.69 -7.29 5.16
N THR A 45 -3.26 -8.34 5.73
CA THR A 45 -2.54 -9.58 6.09
C THR A 45 -1.23 -9.33 6.82
N LEU A 46 -1.23 -8.40 7.79
CA LEU A 46 -0.04 -8.00 8.54
C LEU A 46 0.63 -9.15 9.29
N PRO A 47 -0.09 -10.07 9.97
CA PRO A 47 0.54 -11.21 10.62
C PRO A 47 1.30 -12.12 9.65
N LYS A 48 0.77 -12.31 8.45
CA LYS A 48 1.44 -13.10 7.40
C LYS A 48 2.73 -12.41 6.96
N LEU A 49 2.68 -11.09 6.68
CA LEU A 49 3.86 -10.34 6.30
C LEU A 49 4.92 -10.34 7.40
N ALA A 50 4.52 -10.18 8.67
CA ALA A 50 5.43 -10.23 9.80
C ALA A 50 6.21 -11.55 9.84
N ARG A 51 5.54 -12.69 9.61
CA ARG A 51 6.19 -14.00 9.53
C ARG A 51 7.12 -14.12 8.32
N GLU A 52 6.72 -13.55 7.19
CA GLU A 52 7.50 -13.58 5.95
C GLU A 52 8.76 -12.69 6.00
N MET A 53 8.79 -11.68 6.88
CA MET A 53 9.98 -10.84 7.06
C MET A 53 11.19 -11.62 7.55
N GLY A 54 10.98 -12.71 8.30
CA GLY A 54 12.06 -13.60 8.72
C GLY A 54 12.96 -12.98 9.79
N GLU A 55 14.26 -13.11 9.61
CA GLU A 55 15.27 -12.79 10.64
C GLU A 55 15.80 -11.36 10.57
N TYR A 56 15.58 -10.65 9.47
CA TYR A 56 16.10 -9.29 9.27
C TYR A 56 15.15 -8.44 8.42
N TYR A 57 15.27 -7.12 8.57
CA TYR A 57 14.58 -6.16 7.72
C TYR A 57 15.26 -6.09 6.35
N ASP A 58 14.54 -6.38 5.29
CA ASP A 58 15.09 -6.47 3.93
C ASP A 58 15.16 -5.09 3.25
N PHE A 59 16.37 -4.68 2.89
CA PHE A 59 16.62 -3.44 2.15
C PHE A 59 16.58 -3.60 0.62
N SER A 60 16.27 -4.80 0.11
CA SER A 60 16.17 -5.00 -1.35
C SER A 60 14.94 -4.32 -1.95
N GLU A 61 13.92 -4.05 -1.15
CA GLU A 61 12.73 -3.30 -1.53
C GLU A 61 12.59 -2.05 -0.65
N LEU A 62 12.92 -0.89 -1.23
CA LEU A 62 12.79 0.38 -0.53
C LEU A 62 11.34 0.89 -0.58
N PRO A 63 10.82 1.45 0.51
CA PRO A 63 9.55 2.18 0.45
C PRO A 63 9.64 3.32 -0.56
N THR A 64 8.57 3.56 -1.29
CA THR A 64 8.44 4.72 -2.16
C THR A 64 7.77 5.86 -1.40
N VAL A 65 8.42 7.02 -1.36
CA VAL A 65 7.99 8.18 -0.59
C VAL A 65 7.84 9.40 -1.49
N VAL A 66 6.75 10.12 -1.32
CA VAL A 66 6.48 11.40 -1.97
C VAL A 66 6.28 12.47 -0.92
N PHE A 67 7.02 13.56 -1.01
CA PHE A 67 6.83 14.70 -0.11
C PHE A 67 5.62 15.53 -0.53
N HIS A 68 4.68 15.73 0.39
CA HIS A 68 3.61 16.71 0.27
C HIS A 68 3.95 17.87 1.21
N GLY A 69 4.56 18.92 0.67
CA GLY A 69 5.21 19.93 1.47
C GLY A 69 6.41 19.34 2.20
N ASP A 70 6.40 19.36 3.51
CA ASP A 70 7.43 18.77 4.37
C ASP A 70 7.09 17.37 4.91
N LYS A 71 5.91 16.82 4.50
CA LYS A 71 5.44 15.50 4.95
C LYS A 71 5.84 14.38 3.99
N PRO A 72 6.68 13.43 4.41
CA PRO A 72 7.04 12.26 3.61
C PRO A 72 5.94 11.20 3.66
N ILE A 73 5.12 11.14 2.62
CA ILE A 73 4.01 10.18 2.51
C ILE A 73 4.50 8.89 1.86
N VAL A 74 4.23 7.77 2.50
CA VAL A 74 4.60 6.43 1.99
C VAL A 74 3.59 5.97 0.95
N TYR A 75 3.96 6.01 -0.32
CA TYR A 75 3.09 5.58 -1.44
C TYR A 75 3.16 4.07 -1.68
N ASP A 76 4.29 3.44 -1.41
CA ASP A 76 4.45 1.99 -1.49
C ASP A 76 5.29 1.48 -0.33
N GLY A 77 4.95 0.30 0.19
CA GLY A 77 5.58 -0.27 1.38
C GLY A 77 4.83 0.04 2.69
N ASN A 78 3.59 0.51 2.62
CA ASN A 78 2.81 0.89 3.81
C ASN A 78 2.71 -0.24 4.85
N ARG A 79 2.53 -1.50 4.44
CA ARG A 79 2.44 -2.63 5.38
C ARG A 79 3.71 -2.81 6.20
N ARG A 80 4.87 -2.71 5.57
CA ARG A 80 6.17 -2.80 6.26
C ARG A 80 6.38 -1.63 7.21
N ILE A 81 5.99 -0.43 6.80
CA ILE A 81 6.07 0.76 7.65
C ILE A 81 5.12 0.67 8.84
N ILE A 82 3.92 0.13 8.65
CA ILE A 82 3.01 -0.16 9.78
C ILE A 82 3.69 -1.08 10.80
N LEU A 83 4.26 -2.20 10.35
CA LEU A 83 4.97 -3.13 11.24
C LEU A 83 6.16 -2.47 11.93
N ALA A 84 6.90 -1.62 11.23
CA ALA A 84 8.00 -0.85 11.79
C ALA A 84 7.53 0.13 12.87
N LYS A 85 6.44 0.84 12.64
CA LYS A 85 5.84 1.75 13.63
C LYS A 85 5.33 1.01 14.86
N ILE A 86 4.75 -0.17 14.68
CA ILE A 86 4.34 -1.05 15.78
C ILE A 86 5.57 -1.49 16.58
N TYR A 87 6.61 -1.95 15.91
CA TYR A 87 7.86 -2.39 16.54
C TYR A 87 8.48 -1.33 17.44
N HIS A 88 8.49 -0.07 16.99
CA HIS A 88 9.05 1.06 17.73
C HIS A 88 8.06 1.76 18.67
N GLY A 89 6.85 1.25 18.82
CA GLY A 89 5.85 1.84 19.71
C GLY A 89 5.35 3.21 19.27
N LEU A 90 5.42 3.55 17.98
CA LEU A 90 4.94 4.81 17.42
C LEU A 90 3.42 4.84 17.22
N VAL A 91 2.78 3.70 17.31
CA VAL A 91 1.33 3.52 17.27
C VAL A 91 0.90 2.57 18.39
N ASP A 92 -0.31 2.74 18.89
CA ASP A 92 -0.89 1.88 19.91
C ASP A 92 -1.48 0.62 19.29
N VAL A 93 -1.18 -0.54 19.88
CA VAL A 93 -1.66 -1.83 19.41
C VAL A 93 -2.16 -2.64 20.59
N ASP A 94 -3.40 -3.11 20.53
CA ASP A 94 -4.06 -3.94 21.54
C ASP A 94 -4.00 -5.44 21.22
N ARG A 95 -3.25 -5.83 20.20
CA ARG A 95 -3.10 -7.22 19.73
C ARG A 95 -1.65 -7.65 19.66
N ASN A 96 -1.43 -8.94 19.88
CA ASN A 96 -0.11 -9.52 19.66
C ASN A 96 0.19 -9.64 18.16
N ILE A 97 1.29 -9.02 17.75
CA ILE A 97 1.87 -9.20 16.43
C ILE A 97 2.90 -10.34 16.53
N PRO A 98 3.01 -11.22 15.51
CA PRO A 98 4.09 -12.20 15.45
C PRO A 98 5.46 -11.56 15.63
N TYR A 99 6.43 -12.34 16.09
CA TYR A 99 7.80 -11.86 16.25
C TYR A 99 8.27 -11.10 15.00
N LEU A 100 8.82 -9.89 15.23
CA LEU A 100 9.42 -9.07 14.19
C LEU A 100 10.94 -9.07 14.37
N PRO A 101 11.70 -9.05 13.26
CA PRO A 101 13.14 -8.87 13.34
C PRO A 101 13.47 -7.46 13.84
N PHE A 102 14.75 -7.19 14.12
CA PHE A 102 15.20 -5.83 14.37
C PHE A 102 14.87 -4.94 13.17
N ILE A 103 14.20 -3.83 13.41
CA ILE A 103 13.85 -2.84 12.40
C ILE A 103 14.55 -1.52 12.77
N PRO A 104 15.36 -0.93 11.85
CA PRO A 104 16.02 0.35 12.15
C PRO A 104 15.01 1.48 12.32
N GLN A 105 15.40 2.50 13.09
CA GLN A 105 14.62 3.74 13.22
C GLN A 105 14.73 4.65 12.00
N GLU A 106 15.79 4.50 11.24
CA GLU A 106 16.05 5.24 10.00
C GLU A 106 16.00 4.25 8.84
N ILE A 107 15.18 4.56 7.85
CA ILE A 107 14.91 3.65 6.73
C ILE A 107 15.29 4.32 5.43
N PRO A 108 16.12 3.65 4.59
CA PRO A 108 16.36 4.13 3.24
C PRO A 108 15.09 4.01 2.40
N CYS A 109 14.73 5.11 1.75
CA CYS A 109 13.52 5.22 0.95
C CYS A 109 13.85 5.70 -0.45
N ASN A 110 13.06 5.28 -1.44
CA ASN A 110 13.06 5.90 -2.75
C ASN A 110 12.17 7.13 -2.71
N VAL A 111 12.76 8.31 -2.68
CA VAL A 111 12.05 9.58 -2.70
C VAL A 111 11.91 10.07 -4.14
N CYS A 112 10.70 10.32 -4.59
CA CYS A 112 10.43 10.71 -5.96
C CYS A 112 9.18 11.60 -6.06
N ASP A 113 8.96 12.11 -7.27
CA ASP A 113 7.76 12.86 -7.60
C ASP A 113 6.53 11.94 -7.61
N ARG A 114 5.37 12.51 -7.33
CA ARG A 114 4.09 11.78 -7.31
C ARG A 114 3.84 11.00 -8.60
N GLU A 115 4.09 11.62 -9.76
CA GLU A 115 3.90 10.98 -11.06
C GLU A 115 4.75 9.72 -11.21
N ILE A 116 6.02 9.78 -10.82
CA ILE A 116 6.94 8.63 -10.86
C ILE A 116 6.48 7.55 -9.88
N ALA A 117 6.10 7.95 -8.66
CA ALA A 117 5.59 7.02 -7.66
C ALA A 117 4.38 6.24 -8.17
N LEU A 118 3.40 6.91 -8.76
CA LEU A 118 2.19 6.28 -9.27
C LEU A 118 2.48 5.33 -10.44
N LYS A 119 3.36 5.71 -11.35
CA LYS A 119 3.81 4.83 -12.44
C LYS A 119 4.51 3.58 -11.94
N ASN A 120 5.38 3.71 -10.93
CA ASN A 120 6.08 2.59 -10.32
C ASN A 120 5.11 1.65 -9.60
N ILE A 121 4.13 2.19 -8.88
CA ILE A 121 3.10 1.40 -8.19
C ILE A 121 2.26 0.62 -9.21
N LEU A 122 1.80 1.28 -10.26
CA LEU A 122 1.03 0.63 -11.33
C LEU A 122 1.82 -0.51 -11.98
N ARG A 123 3.08 -0.28 -12.30
CA ARG A 123 3.93 -1.30 -12.90
C ARG A 123 4.15 -2.49 -11.96
N LYS A 124 4.44 -2.22 -10.69
CA LYS A 124 4.75 -3.25 -9.69
C LYS A 124 3.52 -4.07 -9.30
N HIS A 125 2.40 -3.43 -9.05
CA HIS A 125 1.20 -4.08 -8.51
C HIS A 125 0.13 -4.35 -9.57
N GLY A 126 -0.08 -3.44 -10.51
CA GLY A 126 -1.12 -3.53 -11.52
C GLY A 126 -0.74 -4.38 -12.72
N ASN A 127 0.47 -4.19 -13.27
CA ASN A 127 0.89 -4.85 -14.50
C ASN A 127 1.60 -6.19 -14.26
N SER A 128 2.38 -6.30 -13.19
CA SER A 128 3.16 -7.51 -12.87
C SER A 128 2.93 -8.05 -11.46
N GLY A 129 2.13 -7.37 -10.64
CA GLY A 129 1.84 -7.72 -9.26
C GLY A 129 0.55 -8.50 -9.08
N SER A 130 -0.06 -8.37 -7.91
CA SER A 130 -1.21 -9.15 -7.44
C SER A 130 -2.56 -8.40 -7.52
N TRP A 131 -2.59 -7.18 -8.06
CA TRP A 131 -3.84 -6.45 -8.19
C TRP A 131 -4.81 -7.15 -9.14
N THR A 132 -6.08 -7.17 -8.76
CA THR A 132 -7.16 -7.58 -9.65
C THR A 132 -7.44 -6.51 -10.69
N THR A 133 -8.25 -6.82 -11.68
CA THR A 133 -8.68 -5.84 -12.70
C THR A 133 -9.41 -4.67 -12.06
N LEU A 134 -10.28 -4.91 -11.07
CA LEU A 134 -10.96 -3.81 -10.37
C LEU A 134 -9.99 -2.91 -9.61
N ASP A 135 -8.99 -3.47 -8.92
CA ASP A 135 -7.99 -2.68 -8.19
C ASP A 135 -7.22 -1.76 -9.14
N ARG A 136 -6.80 -2.32 -10.28
CA ARG A 136 -6.07 -1.58 -11.30
C ARG A 136 -6.93 -0.48 -11.91
N ASP A 137 -8.16 -0.79 -12.32
CA ASP A 137 -9.06 0.15 -12.96
C ASP A 137 -9.48 1.27 -11.99
N TRP A 138 -9.70 0.93 -10.72
CA TRP A 138 -9.95 1.90 -9.67
C TRP A 138 -8.78 2.86 -9.51
N PHE A 139 -7.55 2.35 -9.48
CA PHE A 139 -6.33 3.15 -9.35
C PHE A 139 -6.17 4.10 -10.55
N LEU A 140 -6.34 3.59 -11.77
CA LEU A 140 -6.24 4.41 -12.98
C LEU A 140 -7.24 5.56 -12.98
N HIS A 141 -8.48 5.29 -12.58
CA HIS A 141 -9.52 6.31 -12.55
C HIS A 141 -9.37 7.29 -11.38
N ASN A 142 -9.29 6.78 -10.15
CA ASN A 142 -9.36 7.63 -8.95
C ASN A 142 -8.03 8.31 -8.61
N ILE A 143 -6.91 7.69 -8.91
CA ILE A 143 -5.58 8.20 -8.55
C ILE A 143 -4.88 8.84 -9.74
N MET A 144 -4.91 8.21 -10.90
CA MET A 144 -4.22 8.70 -12.09
C MET A 144 -5.09 9.60 -13.01
N GLY A 145 -6.39 9.74 -12.71
CA GLY A 145 -7.29 10.64 -13.42
C GLY A 145 -7.73 10.15 -14.80
N GLU A 146 -7.59 8.87 -15.10
CA GLU A 146 -8.10 8.29 -16.33
C GLU A 146 -9.63 8.15 -16.30
N ASP A 147 -10.24 8.04 -17.50
CA ASP A 147 -11.67 7.77 -17.62
C ASP A 147 -12.01 6.43 -16.95
N MET A 148 -13.21 6.36 -16.37
CA MET A 148 -13.70 5.13 -15.74
C MET A 148 -13.86 4.03 -16.78
N SER A 149 -13.25 2.85 -16.53
CA SER A 149 -13.42 1.70 -17.41
C SER A 149 -14.86 1.18 -17.39
N THR A 150 -15.28 0.50 -18.45
CA THR A 150 -16.59 -0.16 -18.50
C THR A 150 -16.75 -1.18 -17.39
N PHE A 151 -15.67 -1.89 -17.05
CA PHE A 151 -15.64 -2.89 -15.98
C PHE A 151 -15.89 -2.25 -14.61
N LEU A 152 -15.22 -1.12 -14.33
CA LEU A 152 -15.40 -0.37 -13.09
C LEU A 152 -16.81 0.25 -13.01
N MET A 153 -17.33 0.77 -14.13
CA MET A 153 -18.70 1.30 -14.19
C MET A 153 -19.73 0.23 -13.88
N LEU A 154 -19.55 -0.99 -14.39
CA LEU A 154 -20.43 -2.11 -14.11
C LEU A 154 -20.46 -2.44 -12.62
N GLU A 155 -19.27 -2.48 -11.99
CA GLU A 155 -19.16 -2.74 -10.54
C GLU A 155 -19.86 -1.66 -9.72
N GLU A 156 -19.63 -0.39 -10.02
CA GLU A 156 -20.24 0.72 -9.27
C GLU A 156 -21.76 0.75 -9.38
N LYS A 157 -22.29 0.37 -10.55
CA LYS A 157 -23.74 0.37 -10.78
C LYS A 157 -24.46 -0.87 -10.22
N THR A 158 -23.81 -2.01 -10.22
CA THR A 158 -24.49 -3.29 -9.98
C THR A 158 -23.88 -4.15 -8.88
N GLY A 159 -22.62 -3.93 -8.52
CA GLY A 159 -21.87 -4.81 -7.62
C GLY A 159 -21.65 -6.22 -8.17
N LEU A 160 -21.88 -6.43 -9.47
CA LEU A 160 -21.87 -7.74 -10.11
C LEU A 160 -20.50 -8.41 -10.04
N ILE A 161 -19.44 -7.64 -10.17
CA ILE A 161 -18.07 -8.16 -10.17
C ILE A 161 -17.68 -8.67 -8.77
N SER A 162 -17.98 -7.90 -7.73
CA SER A 162 -17.72 -8.33 -6.34
C SER A 162 -18.59 -9.53 -5.94
N ALA A 163 -19.82 -9.60 -6.46
CA ALA A 163 -20.72 -10.73 -6.23
C ALA A 163 -20.28 -12.02 -6.96
N ASN A 164 -19.44 -11.87 -7.99
CA ASN A 164 -18.91 -12.98 -8.80
C ASN A 164 -17.39 -12.88 -8.92
N PRO A 165 -16.63 -13.27 -7.88
CA PRO A 165 -15.17 -13.07 -7.85
C PRO A 165 -14.41 -13.66 -9.04
N CYS A 166 -14.96 -14.67 -9.69
CA CYS A 166 -14.35 -15.26 -10.89
C CYS A 166 -14.27 -14.28 -12.07
N LEU A 167 -15.05 -13.21 -12.07
CA LEU A 167 -15.00 -12.16 -13.07
C LEU A 167 -13.87 -11.16 -12.80
N ASN A 168 -13.41 -11.06 -11.56
CA ASN A 168 -12.37 -10.14 -11.14
C ASN A 168 -10.99 -10.82 -11.13
N LYS A 169 -10.63 -11.39 -12.27
CA LYS A 169 -9.32 -12.03 -12.41
C LYS A 169 -8.25 -10.98 -12.67
N ARG A 170 -7.05 -11.30 -12.23
CA ARG A 170 -5.87 -10.56 -12.64
C ARG A 170 -5.81 -10.53 -14.17
N PHE A 171 -5.51 -9.36 -14.71
CA PHE A 171 -5.28 -9.21 -16.14
C PHE A 171 -4.08 -10.06 -16.56
N VAL A 172 -4.35 -11.17 -17.23
CA VAL A 172 -3.32 -11.96 -17.89
C VAL A 172 -3.17 -11.37 -19.27
N LYS A 173 -2.00 -10.77 -19.52
CA LYS A 173 -1.62 -10.42 -20.88
C LYS A 173 -1.51 -11.74 -21.63
N GLU A 174 -2.45 -12.03 -22.51
CA GLU A 174 -2.26 -13.10 -23.47
C GLU A 174 -1.10 -12.67 -24.37
N GLU A 175 0.03 -13.31 -24.17
CA GLU A 175 1.08 -13.29 -25.17
C GLU A 175 0.57 -14.10 -26.34
N ILE A 176 0.19 -13.41 -27.40
CA ILE A 176 -0.06 -14.00 -28.70
C ILE A 176 1.27 -14.17 -29.40
#